data_d02d9069455bcfecf5f3ad4b36c293d8
#
_entry.id   d02d9069455bcfecf5f3ad4b36c293d8
#
_cell.length_a   1.000
_cell.length_b   1.000
_cell.length_c   1.000
_cell.angle_alpha   90.00
_cell.angle_beta   90.00
_cell.angle_gamma   90.00
#
_symmetry.space_group_name_H-M   'P 1'
#
loop_
_entity.id
_entity.type
_entity.pdbx_description
1 polymer ?
#
loop_
_entity_poly.entity_id
_entity_poly.type
_entity_poly.pdbx_seq_one_letter_code
_entity_poly.pdbx_strand_id
1 'polypeptide(L)'
;MQLNNLKDLYIHELHDLYSAENQIADALPKMAEAAKNHRLKNAFNRHLELTRQQRSRLEQIFSQLGEKPESSKCEGIAGIIKEGESLIKKEKSFFRGDVDDDVLDAALIAAAQRVEHYEISAYGTARTYADRLGFQDQAALLQHTLKEESETDRELTQLAESHINIEALK
;
A
#
# COMPACT_ATOMS: atom_id res chain seq x y z
N MET A 1 -19.66 -5.61 12.52
CA MET A 1 -19.24 -6.93 13.09
C MET A 1 -19.06 -6.79 14.61
N GLN A 2 -19.44 -7.80 15.43
CA GLN A 2 -19.07 -7.82 16.84
C GLN A 2 -17.73 -8.53 17.00
N LEU A 3 -16.81 -7.92 17.75
CA LEU A 3 -15.46 -8.48 17.99
C LEU A 3 -15.45 -9.18 19.36
N ASN A 4 -15.76 -10.47 19.38
CA ASN A 4 -15.88 -11.24 20.61
C ASN A 4 -14.67 -12.14 20.90
N ASN A 5 -13.84 -12.40 19.90
CA ASN A 5 -12.68 -13.28 19.97
C ASN A 5 -11.64 -12.92 18.91
N LEU A 6 -10.47 -13.58 18.96
CA LEU A 6 -9.37 -13.33 18.03
C LEU A 6 -9.72 -13.65 16.57
N LYS A 7 -10.61 -14.63 16.32
CA LYS A 7 -11.04 -14.96 14.96
C LYS A 7 -11.88 -13.83 14.36
N ASP A 8 -12.79 -13.24 15.14
CA ASP A 8 -13.58 -12.10 14.68
C ASP A 8 -12.68 -10.91 14.35
N LEU A 9 -11.68 -10.63 15.18
CA LEU A 9 -10.69 -9.58 14.93
C LEU A 9 -9.85 -9.88 13.70
N TYR A 10 -9.40 -11.13 13.51
CA TYR A 10 -8.67 -11.55 12.32
C TYR A 10 -9.48 -11.31 11.03
N ILE A 11 -10.75 -11.70 11.01
CA ILE A 11 -11.64 -11.47 9.86
C ILE A 11 -11.82 -9.96 9.62
N HIS A 12 -11.94 -9.17 10.68
CA HIS A 12 -12.02 -7.70 10.57
C HIS A 12 -10.77 -7.10 9.91
N GLU A 13 -9.57 -7.51 10.35
CA GLU A 13 -8.30 -7.07 9.75
C GLU A 13 -8.18 -7.47 8.28
N LEU A 14 -8.67 -8.67 7.91
CA LEU A 14 -8.69 -9.09 6.50
C LEU A 14 -9.61 -8.21 5.64
N HIS A 15 -10.77 -7.79 6.16
CA HIS A 15 -11.65 -6.86 5.45
C HIS A 15 -11.00 -5.49 5.27
N ASP A 16 -10.31 -4.99 6.31
CA ASP A 16 -9.60 -3.73 6.25
C ASP A 16 -8.45 -3.79 5.23
N LEU A 17 -7.64 -4.87 5.25
CA LEU A 17 -6.60 -5.13 4.26
C LEU A 17 -7.15 -5.20 2.83
N TYR A 18 -8.25 -5.91 2.60
CA TYR A 18 -8.87 -6.01 1.29
C TYR A 18 -9.34 -4.65 0.75
N SER A 19 -9.90 -3.84 1.65
CA SER A 19 -10.26 -2.46 1.34
C SER A 19 -9.03 -1.60 1.05
N ALA A 20 -7.95 -1.76 1.80
CA ALA A 20 -6.68 -1.07 1.57
C ALA A 20 -6.13 -1.37 0.19
N GLU A 21 -6.01 -2.64 -0.17
CA GLU A 21 -5.51 -3.09 -1.49
C GLU A 21 -6.33 -2.51 -2.65
N ASN A 22 -7.66 -2.47 -2.53
CA ASN A 22 -8.49 -1.86 -3.56
C ASN A 22 -8.22 -0.36 -3.71
N GLN A 23 -8.10 0.38 -2.60
CA GLN A 23 -7.82 1.81 -2.61
C GLN A 23 -6.41 2.11 -3.15
N ILE A 24 -5.41 1.29 -2.82
CA ILE A 24 -4.04 1.39 -3.32
C ILE A 24 -4.00 1.11 -4.82
N ALA A 25 -4.67 0.05 -5.29
CA ALA A 25 -4.77 -0.27 -6.72
C ALA A 25 -5.39 0.88 -7.54
N ASP A 26 -6.32 1.64 -6.96
CA ASP A 26 -6.92 2.83 -7.59
C ASP A 26 -6.03 4.07 -7.53
N ALA A 27 -5.13 4.16 -6.55
CA ALA A 27 -4.23 5.30 -6.36
C ALA A 27 -2.94 5.19 -7.18
N LEU A 28 -2.35 3.99 -7.29
CA LEU A 28 -1.05 3.75 -7.95
C LEU A 28 -0.98 4.24 -9.40
N PRO A 29 -2.01 4.09 -10.27
CA PRO A 29 -1.97 4.66 -11.61
C PRO A 29 -1.81 6.18 -11.63
N LYS A 30 -2.43 6.89 -10.70
CA LYS A 30 -2.33 8.36 -10.58
C LYS A 30 -0.93 8.77 -10.12
N MET A 31 -0.32 8.01 -9.21
CA MET A 31 1.06 8.23 -8.76
C MET A 31 2.04 7.97 -9.91
N ALA A 32 1.85 6.89 -10.67
CA ALA A 32 2.66 6.58 -11.85
C ALA A 32 2.54 7.64 -12.94
N GLU A 33 1.35 8.22 -13.15
CA GLU A 33 1.12 9.32 -14.09
C GLU A 33 1.84 10.60 -13.63
N ALA A 34 1.78 10.92 -12.33
CA ALA A 34 2.37 12.12 -11.75
C ALA A 34 3.91 12.05 -11.70
N ALA A 35 4.49 10.87 -11.50
CA ALA A 35 5.94 10.67 -11.40
C ALA A 35 6.65 11.11 -12.68
N LYS A 36 7.73 11.88 -12.54
CA LYS A 36 8.57 12.38 -13.64
C LYS A 36 9.73 11.43 -13.92
N ASN A 37 10.36 10.90 -12.89
CA ASN A 37 11.40 9.90 -13.03
C ASN A 37 10.82 8.56 -13.54
N HIS A 38 11.36 8.07 -14.66
CA HIS A 38 10.88 6.84 -15.30
C HIS A 38 11.08 5.58 -14.46
N ARG A 39 12.10 5.55 -13.57
CA ARG A 39 12.32 4.41 -12.66
C ARG A 39 11.24 4.39 -11.58
N LEU A 40 10.88 5.57 -11.04
CA LEU A 40 9.79 5.69 -10.07
C LEU A 40 8.43 5.31 -10.69
N LYS A 41 8.17 5.80 -11.90
CA LYS A 41 6.98 5.38 -12.66
C LYS A 41 6.89 3.87 -12.85
N ASN A 42 8.01 3.23 -13.20
CA ASN A 42 8.06 1.78 -13.36
C ASN A 42 7.89 1.05 -12.01
N ALA A 43 8.42 1.59 -10.91
CA ALA A 43 8.22 1.04 -9.57
C ALA A 43 6.73 1.03 -9.20
N PHE A 44 6.02 2.14 -9.39
CA PHE A 44 4.57 2.20 -9.13
C PHE A 44 3.75 1.25 -10.02
N ASN A 45 4.10 1.10 -11.28
CA ASN A 45 3.44 0.15 -12.17
C ASN A 45 3.66 -1.31 -11.73
N ARG A 46 4.88 -1.66 -11.29
CA ARG A 46 5.16 -3.00 -10.73
C ARG A 46 4.40 -3.21 -9.42
N HIS A 47 4.36 -2.21 -8.55
CA HIS A 47 3.61 -2.29 -7.31
C HIS A 47 2.10 -2.54 -7.59
N LEU A 48 1.52 -1.88 -8.59
CA LEU A 48 0.12 -2.15 -8.99
C LEU A 48 -0.13 -3.62 -9.34
N GLU A 49 0.80 -4.27 -10.04
CA GLU A 49 0.67 -5.69 -10.36
C GLU A 49 0.81 -6.58 -9.11
N LEU A 50 1.68 -6.22 -8.15
CA LEU A 50 1.79 -6.90 -6.86
C LEU A 50 0.50 -6.75 -6.05
N THR A 51 -0.02 -5.53 -5.90
CA THR A 51 -1.29 -5.22 -5.21
C THR A 51 -2.46 -6.08 -5.73
N ARG A 52 -2.55 -6.28 -7.04
CA ARG A 52 -3.57 -7.17 -7.63
C ARG A 52 -3.40 -8.62 -7.21
N GLN A 53 -2.16 -9.11 -7.11
CA GLN A 53 -1.87 -10.47 -6.66
C GLN A 53 -2.13 -10.61 -5.15
N GLN A 54 -1.80 -9.62 -4.35
CA GLN A 54 -2.04 -9.56 -2.91
C GLN A 54 -3.53 -9.60 -2.60
N ARG A 55 -4.32 -8.80 -3.32
CA ARG A 55 -5.78 -8.87 -3.25
C ARG A 55 -6.32 -10.26 -3.56
N SER A 56 -5.79 -10.91 -4.61
CA SER A 56 -6.20 -12.29 -4.96
C SER A 56 -5.86 -13.30 -3.85
N ARG A 57 -4.74 -13.12 -3.12
CA ARG A 57 -4.41 -13.94 -1.95
C ARG A 57 -5.41 -13.73 -0.81
N LEU A 58 -5.85 -12.49 -0.56
CA LEU A 58 -6.90 -12.20 0.42
C LEU A 58 -8.23 -12.86 0.01
N GLU A 59 -8.61 -12.82 -1.26
CA GLU A 59 -9.80 -13.51 -1.78
C GLU A 59 -9.71 -15.03 -1.55
N GLN A 60 -8.52 -15.61 -1.73
CA GLN A 60 -8.28 -17.03 -1.41
C GLN A 60 -8.45 -17.31 0.08
N ILE A 61 -7.96 -16.44 0.96
CA ILE A 61 -8.12 -16.56 2.42
C ILE A 61 -9.60 -16.48 2.80
N PHE A 62 -10.35 -15.51 2.27
CA PHE A 62 -11.79 -15.41 2.49
C PHE A 62 -12.54 -16.69 2.06
N SER A 63 -12.19 -17.22 0.90
CA SER A 63 -12.77 -18.50 0.42
C SER A 63 -12.51 -19.67 1.37
N GLN A 64 -11.30 -19.77 1.94
CA GLN A 64 -10.96 -20.81 2.92
C GLN A 64 -11.72 -20.65 4.24
N LEU A 65 -12.06 -19.42 4.62
CA LEU A 65 -12.84 -19.11 5.82
C LEU A 65 -14.36 -19.30 5.61
N GLY A 66 -14.83 -19.47 4.36
CA GLY A 66 -16.25 -19.46 4.00
C GLY A 66 -16.86 -18.04 4.09
N GLU A 67 -16.02 -17.02 4.07
CA GLU A 67 -16.40 -15.61 4.15
C GLU A 67 -16.34 -14.95 2.76
N LYS A 68 -16.93 -13.75 2.65
CA LYS A 68 -16.85 -12.92 1.47
C LYS A 68 -16.22 -11.58 1.84
N PRO A 69 -15.37 -10.99 0.97
CA PRO A 69 -14.89 -9.63 1.20
C PRO A 69 -16.06 -8.65 1.34
N GLU A 70 -16.06 -7.85 2.40
CA GLU A 70 -17.02 -6.77 2.59
C GLU A 70 -16.45 -5.46 2.06
N SER A 71 -17.34 -4.54 1.65
CA SER A 71 -16.96 -3.21 1.16
C SER A 71 -16.80 -2.20 2.29
N SER A 72 -16.16 -2.58 3.41
CA SER A 72 -15.76 -1.61 4.43
C SER A 72 -14.66 -0.70 3.88
N LYS A 73 -14.61 0.56 4.32
CA LYS A 73 -13.56 1.49 3.90
C LYS A 73 -12.44 1.49 4.92
N CYS A 74 -11.22 1.17 4.49
CA CYS A 74 -10.03 1.38 5.30
C CYS A 74 -9.75 2.89 5.43
N GLU A 75 -10.08 3.48 6.58
CA GLU A 75 -9.88 4.92 6.81
C GLU A 75 -8.39 5.29 6.96
N GLY A 76 -7.56 4.37 7.43
CA GLY A 76 -6.11 4.57 7.53
C GLY A 76 -5.47 4.83 6.17
N ILE A 77 -5.65 3.90 5.24
CA ILE A 77 -5.15 4.05 3.86
C ILE A 77 -5.81 5.21 3.14
N ALA A 78 -7.12 5.43 3.31
CA ALA A 78 -7.80 6.58 2.71
C ALA A 78 -7.17 7.92 3.15
N GLY A 79 -6.77 8.03 4.41
CA GLY A 79 -6.07 9.20 4.93
C GLY A 79 -4.69 9.40 4.29
N ILE A 80 -3.89 8.34 4.21
CA ILE A 80 -2.55 8.35 3.60
C ILE A 80 -2.63 8.71 2.11
N ILE A 81 -3.53 8.08 1.35
CA ILE A 81 -3.76 8.37 -0.07
C ILE A 81 -4.16 9.84 -0.27
N LYS A 82 -5.06 10.36 0.58
CA LYS A 82 -5.48 11.76 0.52
C LYS A 82 -4.31 12.73 0.74
N GLU A 83 -3.38 12.43 1.63
CA GLU A 83 -2.14 13.21 1.79
C GLU A 83 -1.32 13.21 0.50
N GLY A 84 -1.06 12.05 -0.10
CA GLY A 84 -0.34 11.91 -1.37
C GLY A 84 -1.03 12.65 -2.52
N GLU A 85 -2.35 12.49 -2.68
CA GLU A 85 -3.12 13.22 -3.71
C GLU A 85 -3.05 14.74 -3.53
N SER A 86 -2.89 15.23 -2.31
CA SER A 86 -2.76 16.67 -2.06
C SER A 86 -1.49 17.27 -2.66
N LEU A 87 -0.42 16.48 -2.78
CA LEU A 87 0.84 16.86 -3.40
C LEU A 87 0.68 16.97 -4.92
N ILE A 88 0.06 15.98 -5.55
CA ILE A 88 -0.24 15.96 -6.98
C ILE A 88 -1.15 17.13 -7.38
N LYS A 89 -2.14 17.46 -6.53
CA LYS A 89 -3.06 18.59 -6.78
C LYS A 89 -2.36 19.95 -6.67
N LYS A 90 -1.35 20.06 -5.81
CA LYS A 90 -0.53 21.30 -5.69
C LYS A 90 0.28 21.54 -6.96
N GLU A 91 0.84 20.50 -7.56
CA GLU A 91 1.53 20.60 -8.86
C GLU A 91 0.62 21.14 -9.96
N LYS A 92 -0.63 20.68 -10.03
CA LYS A 92 -1.62 21.08 -11.07
C LYS A 92 -2.30 22.45 -10.79
N SER A 93 -1.96 23.15 -9.69
CA SER A 93 -2.62 24.39 -9.31
C SER A 93 -1.96 25.61 -9.91
N PHE A 94 -2.61 26.26 -10.88
CA PHE A 94 -2.19 27.50 -11.55
C PHE A 94 -1.88 28.70 -10.62
N PHE A 95 -2.36 28.68 -9.36
CA PHE A 95 -2.23 29.79 -8.40
C PHE A 95 -1.10 29.61 -7.37
N ARG A 96 -0.35 28.53 -7.38
CA ARG A 96 0.65 28.21 -6.34
C ARG A 96 1.97 27.72 -6.91
N GLY A 97 2.57 28.36 -7.88
CA GLY A 97 3.91 28.05 -8.36
C GLY A 97 4.13 26.55 -8.67
N ASP A 98 4.79 26.23 -9.74
CA ASP A 98 5.09 24.85 -10.09
C ASP A 98 5.93 24.20 -8.98
N VAL A 99 5.52 23.01 -8.53
CA VAL A 99 6.38 22.15 -7.72
C VAL A 99 7.45 21.61 -8.64
N ASP A 100 8.72 21.73 -8.24
CA ASP A 100 9.83 21.14 -8.99
C ASP A 100 9.61 19.63 -9.18
N ASP A 101 9.92 19.12 -10.38
CA ASP A 101 9.67 17.74 -10.77
C ASP A 101 10.41 16.73 -9.87
N ASP A 102 11.65 17.02 -9.48
CA ASP A 102 12.46 16.15 -8.63
C ASP A 102 11.95 16.18 -7.17
N VAL A 103 11.48 17.35 -6.71
CA VAL A 103 10.84 17.51 -5.38
C VAL A 103 9.50 16.75 -5.34
N LEU A 104 8.73 16.78 -6.43
CA LEU A 104 7.49 16.01 -6.52
C LEU A 104 7.76 14.51 -6.43
N ASP A 105 8.76 13.99 -7.16
CA ASP A 105 9.12 12.57 -7.12
C ASP A 105 9.58 12.13 -5.73
N ALA A 106 10.38 12.96 -5.04
CA ALA A 106 10.75 12.70 -3.64
C ALA A 106 9.52 12.65 -2.71
N ALA A 107 8.57 13.55 -2.92
CA ALA A 107 7.32 13.59 -2.14
C ALA A 107 6.41 12.39 -2.43
N LEU A 108 6.37 11.91 -3.68
CA LEU A 108 5.62 10.69 -4.06
C LEU A 108 6.23 9.44 -3.42
N ILE A 109 7.56 9.33 -3.34
CA ILE A 109 8.22 8.23 -2.61
C ILE A 109 7.83 8.27 -1.14
N ALA A 110 7.90 9.43 -0.50
CA ALA A 110 7.55 9.57 0.91
C ALA A 110 6.08 9.19 1.19
N ALA A 111 5.16 9.50 0.27
CA ALA A 111 3.76 9.09 0.36
C ALA A 111 3.59 7.57 0.18
N ALA A 112 4.28 6.98 -0.81
CA ALA A 112 4.26 5.54 -1.05
C ALA A 112 4.79 4.77 0.16
N GLN A 113 5.94 5.14 0.70
CA GLN A 113 6.51 4.45 1.87
C GLN A 113 5.59 4.47 3.10
N ARG A 114 4.75 5.49 3.28
CA ARG A 114 3.72 5.46 4.33
C ARG A 114 2.68 4.38 4.09
N VAL A 115 2.32 4.13 2.82
CA VAL A 115 1.44 3.02 2.43
C VAL A 115 2.11 1.70 2.78
N GLU A 116 3.36 1.48 2.33
CA GLU A 116 4.12 0.24 2.64
C GLU A 116 4.18 -0.05 4.13
N HIS A 117 4.49 0.96 4.95
CA HIS A 117 4.58 0.81 6.40
C HIS A 117 3.23 0.50 7.05
N TYR A 118 2.14 1.04 6.53
CA TYR A 118 0.79 0.66 6.95
C TYR A 118 0.55 -0.83 6.65
N GLU A 119 0.86 -1.29 5.44
CA GLU A 119 0.66 -2.67 4.99
C GLU A 119 1.58 -3.64 5.74
N ILE A 120 2.86 -3.30 5.95
CA ILE A 120 3.78 -4.09 6.78
C ILE A 120 3.20 -4.33 8.17
N SER A 121 2.67 -3.29 8.82
CA SER A 121 2.02 -3.40 10.12
C SER A 121 0.78 -4.28 10.08
N ALA A 122 -0.13 -4.04 9.13
CA ALA A 122 -1.40 -4.72 9.03
C ALA A 122 -1.24 -6.20 8.64
N TYR A 123 -0.43 -6.51 7.62
CA TYR A 123 -0.12 -7.89 7.22
C TYR A 123 0.64 -8.65 8.30
N GLY A 124 1.59 -8.01 9.00
CA GLY A 124 2.30 -8.59 10.14
C GLY A 124 1.36 -8.99 11.28
N THR A 125 0.38 -8.14 11.57
CA THR A 125 -0.66 -8.37 12.57
C THR A 125 -1.58 -9.53 12.14
N ALA A 126 -2.16 -9.47 10.95
CA ALA A 126 -3.06 -10.50 10.43
C ALA A 126 -2.37 -11.87 10.34
N ARG A 127 -1.09 -11.92 9.89
CA ARG A 127 -0.29 -13.14 9.88
C ARG A 127 -0.14 -13.76 11.27
N THR A 128 0.13 -12.91 12.28
CA THR A 128 0.27 -13.38 13.66
C THR A 128 -1.04 -13.94 14.21
N TYR A 129 -2.16 -13.31 13.86
CA TYR A 129 -3.49 -13.83 14.25
C TYR A 129 -3.80 -15.17 13.57
N ALA A 130 -3.51 -15.30 12.26
CA ALA A 130 -3.67 -16.55 11.53
C ALA A 130 -2.86 -17.69 12.16
N ASP A 131 -1.59 -17.43 12.51
CA ASP A 131 -0.70 -18.40 13.16
C ASP A 131 -1.28 -18.86 14.51
N ARG A 132 -1.73 -17.92 15.36
CA ARG A 132 -2.33 -18.22 16.66
C ARG A 132 -3.65 -18.98 16.57
N LEU A 133 -4.41 -18.79 15.50
CA LEU A 133 -5.65 -19.52 15.23
C LEU A 133 -5.41 -20.88 14.58
N GLY A 134 -4.17 -21.23 14.27
CA GLY A 134 -3.82 -22.50 13.60
C GLY A 134 -4.04 -22.50 12.09
N PHE A 135 -4.29 -21.37 11.46
CA PHE A 135 -4.51 -21.21 10.02
C PHE A 135 -3.18 -21.06 9.27
N GLN A 136 -2.37 -22.13 9.28
CA GLN A 136 -0.99 -22.12 8.80
C GLN A 136 -0.86 -21.73 7.32
N ASP A 137 -1.76 -22.22 6.45
CA ASP A 137 -1.74 -21.88 5.03
C ASP A 137 -2.04 -20.40 4.79
N GLN A 138 -2.97 -19.82 5.57
CA GLN A 138 -3.29 -18.39 5.52
C GLN A 138 -2.14 -17.55 6.04
N ALA A 139 -1.51 -17.97 7.15
CA ALA A 139 -0.32 -17.31 7.69
C ALA A 139 0.83 -17.28 6.67
N ALA A 140 1.01 -18.36 5.89
CA ALA A 140 2.00 -18.42 4.82
C ALA A 140 1.70 -17.46 3.67
N LEU A 141 0.44 -17.34 3.25
CA LEU A 141 0.01 -16.38 2.23
C LEU A 141 0.25 -14.93 2.69
N LEU A 142 -0.14 -14.60 3.93
CA LEU A 142 0.07 -13.26 4.51
C LEU A 142 1.56 -12.95 4.70
N GLN A 143 2.39 -13.95 5.07
CA GLN A 143 3.84 -13.78 5.16
C GLN A 143 4.48 -13.50 3.80
N HIS A 144 3.95 -14.09 2.72
CA HIS A 144 4.43 -13.82 1.37
C HIS A 144 4.20 -12.34 1.01
N THR A 145 2.98 -11.83 1.22
CA THR A 145 2.66 -10.42 1.01
C THR A 145 3.52 -9.50 1.88
N LEU A 146 3.62 -9.77 3.18
CA LEU A 146 4.47 -9.00 4.10
C LEU A 146 5.92 -8.86 3.63
N LYS A 147 6.45 -9.90 2.98
CA LYS A 147 7.80 -9.86 2.41
C LYS A 147 7.86 -8.94 1.18
N GLU A 148 6.85 -9.00 0.32
CA GLU A 148 6.76 -8.14 -0.88
C GLU A 148 6.69 -6.66 -0.48
N GLU A 149 5.88 -6.27 0.55
CA GLU A 149 5.80 -4.89 1.04
C GLU A 149 7.16 -4.40 1.57
N SER A 150 7.83 -5.26 2.34
CA SER A 150 9.17 -4.93 2.86
C SER A 150 10.21 -4.77 1.74
N GLU A 151 10.07 -5.50 0.64
CA GLU A 151 10.94 -5.39 -0.54
C GLU A 151 10.62 -4.11 -1.34
N THR A 152 9.36 -3.76 -1.49
CA THR A 152 8.91 -2.52 -2.15
C THR A 152 9.38 -1.29 -1.40
N ASP A 153 9.21 -1.23 -0.06
CA ASP A 153 9.70 -0.13 0.78
C ASP A 153 11.23 0.06 0.62
N ARG A 154 11.98 -1.04 0.65
CA ARG A 154 13.43 -1.00 0.45
C ARG A 154 13.82 -0.52 -0.95
N GLU A 155 13.11 -0.93 -2.00
CA GLU A 155 13.34 -0.46 -3.37
C GLU A 155 13.11 1.05 -3.47
N LEU A 156 12.03 1.56 -2.89
CA LEU A 156 11.73 3.00 -2.84
C LEU A 156 12.81 3.77 -2.09
N THR A 157 13.28 3.27 -0.95
CA THR A 157 14.42 3.85 -0.21
C THR A 157 15.67 3.93 -1.07
N GLN A 158 16.04 2.84 -1.75
CA GLN A 158 17.22 2.81 -2.62
C GLN A 158 17.11 3.83 -3.77
N LEU A 159 15.92 3.96 -4.36
CA LEU A 159 15.68 4.91 -5.44
C LEU A 159 15.77 6.36 -4.94
N ALA A 160 15.22 6.65 -3.76
CA ALA A 160 15.31 7.96 -3.12
C ALA A 160 16.76 8.35 -2.85
N GLU A 161 17.51 7.49 -2.15
CA GLU A 161 18.87 7.78 -1.70
C GLU A 161 19.89 7.83 -2.85
N SER A 162 19.74 6.97 -3.86
CA SER A 162 20.71 6.88 -4.96
C SER A 162 20.49 7.91 -6.07
N HIS A 163 19.28 8.52 -6.16
CA HIS A 163 18.92 9.36 -7.30
C HIS A 163 18.03 10.53 -6.92
N ILE A 164 16.78 10.28 -6.54
CA ILE A 164 15.72 11.30 -6.52
C ILE A 164 16.00 12.40 -5.50
N ASN A 165 16.41 12.05 -4.28
CA ASN A 165 16.73 13.06 -3.26
C ASN A 165 17.96 13.91 -3.64
N ILE A 166 18.89 13.35 -4.42
CA ILE A 166 20.08 14.08 -4.91
C ILE A 166 19.66 15.10 -5.95
N GLU A 167 18.79 14.72 -6.88
CA GLU A 167 18.26 15.63 -7.91
C GLU A 167 17.41 16.76 -7.27
N ALA A 168 16.66 16.47 -6.23
CA ALA A 168 15.84 17.45 -5.50
C ALA A 168 16.64 18.45 -4.64
N LEU A 169 17.96 18.33 -4.51
CA LEU A 169 18.83 19.27 -3.78
C LEU A 169 19.22 20.53 -4.57
N LYS A 170 18.89 20.63 -5.85
CA LYS A 170 19.32 21.71 -6.75
C LYS A 170 18.66 23.04 -6.48
#